data_0170050bc4bbdc4a9db6a7f75b38d272
#
_entry.id   0170050bc4bbdc4a9db6a7f75b38d272
#
_cell.length_a   1.000
_cell.length_b   1.000
_cell.length_c   1.000
_cell.angle_alpha   90.00
_cell.angle_beta   90.00
_cell.angle_gamma   90.00
#
_symmetry.space_group_name_H-M   'P 1'
#
loop_
_entity.id
_entity.type
_entity.pdbx_description
1 polymer ?
#
loop_
_entity_poly.entity_id
_entity_poly.type
_entity_poly.pdbx_seq_one_letter_code
_entity_poly.pdbx_strand_id
1 'polypeptide(L)'
;ARETRHLELSLEGSGLTYEPGDALGIYPENRPELVEELIEAAGWKADELVPAGKEGELPLAEALARHYEITLLTKPLLQQVAELTGSAKLKELTAPGQEQALKEYIAGRDLVDLIRGFDLKGVPAKTFVPLLRKLPPRLYSIASSLKAHPDEAHLTIRKVVYEAHGRTRFGVCSTYVAERAEPGSELPVFVQHNENFKLPAEPDTPIIMIGPGTGVAPFRAFLEEREETGASGKSWLFYGDQHFLTDFLYQIEWQRWLKDGVLTRMDVAFSRDQE
;
A
#
# COMPACT_ATOMS: atom_id res chain seq x y z
N ALA A 1 -14.99 12.63 1.51
CA ALA A 1 -14.31 12.26 2.74
C ALA A 1 -13.32 11.14 2.47
N ARG A 2 -12.18 11.16 3.14
CA ARG A 2 -11.20 10.07 3.07
C ARG A 2 -11.69 8.89 3.90
N GLU A 3 -11.47 7.69 3.40
CA GLU A 3 -11.81 6.46 4.10
C GLU A 3 -10.55 5.79 4.64
N THR A 4 -10.49 5.57 5.95
CA THR A 4 -9.39 4.88 6.61
C THR A 4 -9.96 3.68 7.37
N ARG A 5 -9.33 2.52 7.18
CA ARG A 5 -9.71 1.27 7.84
C ARG A 5 -8.72 0.93 8.95
N HIS A 6 -9.27 0.51 10.08
CA HIS A 6 -8.52 -0.19 11.11
C HIS A 6 -8.68 -1.69 10.87
N LEU A 7 -7.57 -2.40 10.69
CA LEU A 7 -7.55 -3.83 10.41
C LEU A 7 -6.88 -4.56 11.56
N GLU A 8 -7.53 -5.57 12.09
CA GLU A 8 -6.96 -6.48 13.09
C GLU A 8 -6.77 -7.86 12.45
N LEU A 9 -5.51 -8.29 12.39
CA LEU A 9 -5.13 -9.58 11.84
C LEU A 9 -4.72 -10.52 12.97
N SER A 10 -5.30 -11.72 13.00
CA SER A 10 -4.81 -12.79 13.86
C SER A 10 -3.52 -13.36 13.30
N LEU A 11 -2.49 -13.44 14.14
CA LEU A 11 -1.23 -14.12 13.84
C LEU A 11 -1.17 -15.53 14.46
N GLU A 12 -2.26 -15.98 15.08
CA GLU A 12 -2.33 -17.28 15.75
C GLU A 12 -1.93 -18.40 14.81
N GLY A 13 -1.04 -19.25 15.25
CA GLY A 13 -0.53 -20.38 14.46
C GLY A 13 0.45 -20.03 13.35
N SER A 14 0.69 -18.73 13.08
CA SER A 14 1.62 -18.29 12.03
C SER A 14 3.10 -18.36 12.41
N GLY A 15 3.40 -18.33 13.71
CA GLY A 15 4.77 -18.20 14.21
C GLY A 15 5.37 -16.81 14.03
N LEU A 16 4.61 -15.83 13.52
CA LEU A 16 5.08 -14.47 13.30
C LEU A 16 5.10 -13.69 14.62
N THR A 17 6.18 -12.95 14.83
CA THR A 17 6.35 -12.00 15.91
C THR A 17 6.87 -10.68 15.37
N TYR A 18 6.59 -9.60 16.09
CA TYR A 18 7.06 -8.26 15.73
C TYR A 18 7.27 -7.41 16.98
N GLU A 19 7.92 -6.28 16.78
CA GLU A 19 8.07 -5.22 17.78
C GLU A 19 7.47 -3.91 17.25
N PRO A 20 7.01 -2.99 18.11
CA PRO A 20 6.63 -1.66 17.65
C PRO A 20 7.73 -0.98 16.85
N GLY A 21 7.38 -0.44 15.69
CA GLY A 21 8.31 0.08 14.70
C GLY A 21 8.52 -0.83 13.49
N ASP A 22 8.16 -2.10 13.59
CA ASP A 22 8.15 -3.02 12.46
C ASP A 22 6.95 -2.76 11.53
N ALA A 23 7.03 -3.27 10.31
CA ALA A 23 5.95 -3.22 9.33
C ALA A 23 5.42 -4.62 9.00
N LEU A 24 4.16 -4.69 8.61
CA LEU A 24 3.55 -5.89 8.04
C LEU A 24 3.42 -5.71 6.55
N GLY A 25 3.95 -6.68 5.78
CA GLY A 25 3.78 -6.75 4.35
C GLY A 25 2.55 -7.57 3.99
N ILE A 26 1.74 -7.06 3.07
CA ILE A 26 0.58 -7.76 2.52
C ILE A 26 0.82 -8.00 1.04
N TYR A 27 0.61 -9.24 0.58
CA TYR A 27 0.60 -9.59 -0.84
C TYR A 27 -0.82 -9.37 -1.37
N PRO A 28 -1.06 -8.31 -2.17
CA PRO A 28 -2.40 -8.00 -2.66
C PRO A 28 -2.73 -8.77 -3.93
N GLU A 29 -3.99 -8.67 -4.33
CA GLU A 29 -4.44 -9.04 -5.67
C GLU A 29 -4.92 -7.80 -6.42
N ASN A 30 -4.66 -7.76 -7.72
CA ASN A 30 -5.20 -6.72 -8.59
C ASN A 30 -6.73 -6.80 -8.64
N ARG A 31 -7.34 -5.65 -8.87
CA ARG A 31 -8.79 -5.54 -8.98
C ARG A 31 -9.33 -6.36 -10.13
N PRO A 32 -10.33 -7.25 -9.93
CA PRO A 32 -10.84 -8.11 -10.99
C PRO A 32 -11.34 -7.33 -12.21
N GLU A 33 -12.01 -6.21 -12.00
CA GLU A 33 -12.53 -5.36 -13.07
C GLU A 33 -11.40 -4.76 -13.93
N LEU A 34 -10.27 -4.41 -13.32
CA LEU A 34 -9.10 -3.93 -14.07
C LEU A 34 -8.46 -5.05 -14.87
N VAL A 35 -8.37 -6.25 -14.32
CA VAL A 35 -7.87 -7.43 -15.03
C VAL A 35 -8.73 -7.72 -16.27
N GLU A 36 -10.04 -7.72 -16.12
CA GLU A 36 -10.99 -7.90 -17.23
C GLU A 36 -10.85 -6.82 -18.31
N GLU A 37 -10.76 -5.56 -17.89
CA GLU A 37 -10.58 -4.42 -18.77
C GLU A 37 -9.26 -4.50 -19.56
N LEU A 38 -8.19 -4.93 -18.91
CA LEU A 38 -6.88 -5.12 -19.55
C LEU A 38 -6.93 -6.25 -20.59
N ILE A 39 -7.53 -7.37 -20.24
CA ILE A 39 -7.68 -8.52 -21.15
C ILE A 39 -8.48 -8.11 -22.38
N GLU A 40 -9.57 -7.39 -22.21
CA GLU A 40 -10.40 -6.89 -23.31
C GLU A 40 -9.64 -5.87 -24.19
N ALA A 41 -8.99 -4.89 -23.57
CA ALA A 41 -8.23 -3.87 -24.28
C ALA A 41 -7.10 -4.47 -25.13
N ALA A 42 -6.43 -5.49 -24.62
CA ALA A 42 -5.33 -6.17 -25.30
C ALA A 42 -5.78 -7.22 -26.33
N GLY A 43 -7.03 -7.64 -26.29
CA GLY A 43 -7.54 -8.73 -27.14
C GLY A 43 -7.03 -10.11 -26.73
N TRP A 44 -6.71 -10.28 -25.47
CA TRP A 44 -6.21 -11.54 -24.92
C TRP A 44 -7.35 -12.50 -24.52
N LYS A 45 -6.99 -13.73 -24.17
CA LYS A 45 -7.89 -14.74 -23.63
C LYS A 45 -7.56 -15.00 -22.17
N ALA A 46 -8.58 -14.95 -21.29
CA ALA A 46 -8.41 -15.10 -19.85
C ALA A 46 -7.80 -16.46 -19.42
N ASP A 47 -8.08 -17.50 -20.17
CA ASP A 47 -7.68 -18.88 -19.89
C ASP A 47 -6.37 -19.31 -20.57
N GLU A 48 -5.78 -18.45 -21.43
CA GLU A 48 -4.51 -18.80 -22.05
C GLU A 48 -3.39 -18.90 -20.99
N LEU A 49 -2.51 -19.88 -21.12
CA LEU A 49 -1.40 -20.07 -20.20
C LEU A 49 -0.26 -19.11 -20.50
N VAL A 50 0.22 -18.45 -19.48
CA VAL A 50 1.35 -17.51 -19.53
C VAL A 50 2.37 -17.83 -18.45
N PRO A 51 3.65 -17.49 -18.65
CA PRO A 51 4.67 -17.69 -17.61
C PRO A 51 4.34 -16.85 -16.37
N ALA A 52 4.58 -17.41 -15.17
CA ALA A 52 4.36 -16.77 -13.88
C ALA A 52 5.51 -17.06 -12.89
N GLY A 53 6.73 -16.94 -13.36
CA GLY A 53 7.94 -17.11 -12.56
C GLY A 53 8.04 -18.49 -11.91
N LYS A 54 8.18 -18.53 -10.61
CA LYS A 54 8.33 -19.80 -9.86
C LYS A 54 7.06 -20.66 -9.84
N GLU A 55 5.92 -20.08 -10.14
CA GLU A 55 4.63 -20.80 -10.21
C GLU A 55 4.46 -21.55 -11.54
N GLY A 56 5.44 -21.43 -12.45
CA GLY A 56 5.39 -22.05 -13.76
C GLY A 56 4.47 -21.30 -14.72
N GLU A 57 3.47 -21.97 -15.28
CA GLU A 57 2.44 -21.36 -16.13
C GLU A 57 1.12 -21.24 -15.38
N LEU A 58 0.45 -20.10 -15.52
CA LEU A 58 -0.88 -19.85 -14.98
C LEU A 58 -1.82 -19.37 -16.07
N PRO A 59 -3.14 -19.57 -15.92
CA PRO A 59 -4.12 -18.86 -16.73
C PRO A 59 -3.89 -17.35 -16.65
N LEU A 60 -4.01 -16.64 -17.77
CA LEU A 60 -3.69 -15.22 -17.87
C LEU A 60 -4.43 -14.38 -16.81
N ALA A 61 -5.73 -14.62 -16.63
CA ALA A 61 -6.51 -13.86 -15.66
C ALA A 61 -5.96 -14.03 -14.23
N GLU A 62 -5.53 -15.22 -13.87
CA GLU A 62 -4.92 -15.50 -12.56
C GLU A 62 -3.54 -14.86 -12.43
N ALA A 63 -2.71 -14.96 -13.47
CA ALA A 63 -1.39 -14.33 -13.49
C ALA A 63 -1.48 -12.80 -13.35
N LEU A 64 -2.42 -12.16 -14.04
CA LEU A 64 -2.65 -10.72 -13.94
C LEU A 64 -3.25 -10.30 -12.60
N ALA A 65 -4.05 -11.16 -11.97
CA ALA A 65 -4.64 -10.89 -10.66
C ALA A 65 -3.59 -10.97 -9.52
N ARG A 66 -2.70 -11.94 -9.54
CA ARG A 66 -1.85 -12.26 -8.39
C ARG A 66 -0.35 -12.08 -8.60
N HIS A 67 0.14 -12.17 -9.83
CA HIS A 67 1.57 -12.26 -10.08
C HIS A 67 2.18 -10.98 -10.65
N TYR A 68 1.47 -10.26 -11.51
CA TYR A 68 2.02 -9.14 -12.28
C TYR A 68 1.49 -7.78 -11.84
N GLU A 69 2.40 -6.79 -11.83
CA GLU A 69 2.07 -5.38 -11.66
C GLU A 69 1.46 -4.81 -12.96
N ILE A 70 0.23 -4.33 -12.89
CA ILE A 70 -0.52 -3.82 -14.05
C ILE A 70 -0.98 -2.37 -13.91
N THR A 71 -0.73 -1.74 -12.75
CA THR A 71 -1.23 -0.39 -12.44
C THR A 71 -0.20 0.71 -12.63
N LEU A 72 1.08 0.38 -12.70
CA LEU A 72 2.17 1.35 -12.80
C LEU A 72 2.97 1.16 -14.08
N LEU A 73 3.23 2.27 -14.75
CA LEU A 73 4.13 2.34 -15.90
C LEU A 73 5.50 2.85 -15.45
N THR A 74 6.55 2.29 -16.05
CA THR A 74 7.94 2.71 -15.80
C THR A 74 8.67 2.91 -17.11
N LYS A 75 9.72 3.73 -17.10
CA LYS A 75 10.57 3.94 -18.28
C LYS A 75 11.11 2.62 -18.86
N PRO A 76 11.69 1.72 -18.06
CA PRO A 76 12.17 0.43 -18.56
C PRO A 76 11.08 -0.40 -19.25
N LEU A 77 9.86 -0.43 -18.67
CA LEU A 77 8.73 -1.14 -19.28
C LEU A 77 8.38 -0.55 -20.64
N LEU A 78 8.25 0.76 -20.74
CA LEU A 78 7.90 1.43 -22.00
C LEU A 78 8.98 1.21 -23.06
N GLN A 79 10.25 1.22 -22.68
CA GLN A 79 11.36 0.90 -23.59
C GLN A 79 11.28 -0.53 -24.13
N GLN A 80 11.01 -1.49 -23.25
CA GLN A 80 10.86 -2.90 -23.65
C GLN A 80 9.63 -3.12 -24.54
N VAL A 81 8.52 -2.46 -24.24
CA VAL A 81 7.31 -2.50 -25.07
C VAL A 81 7.56 -1.85 -26.43
N ALA A 82 8.31 -0.75 -26.49
CA ALA A 82 8.69 -0.10 -27.73
C ALA A 82 9.53 -1.04 -28.63
N GLU A 83 10.47 -1.77 -28.06
CA GLU A 83 11.28 -2.75 -28.78
C GLU A 83 10.44 -3.94 -29.25
N LEU A 84 9.59 -4.49 -28.38
CA LEU A 84 8.74 -5.64 -28.70
C LEU A 84 7.78 -5.33 -29.84
N THR A 85 7.16 -4.15 -29.82
CA THR A 85 6.08 -3.77 -30.75
C THR A 85 6.57 -3.03 -32.00
N GLY A 86 7.78 -2.47 -31.96
CA GLY A 86 8.29 -1.58 -33.00
C GLY A 86 7.58 -0.23 -33.10
N SER A 87 6.77 0.14 -32.10
CA SER A 87 6.02 1.41 -32.08
C SER A 87 6.95 2.62 -32.17
N ALA A 88 6.87 3.36 -33.27
CA ALA A 88 7.65 4.58 -33.46
C ALA A 88 7.32 5.66 -32.42
N LYS A 89 6.05 5.79 -32.06
CA LYS A 89 5.59 6.75 -31.04
C LYS A 89 6.14 6.44 -29.66
N LEU A 90 6.19 5.15 -29.28
CA LEU A 90 6.79 4.72 -28.00
C LEU A 90 8.31 4.92 -28.01
N LYS A 91 8.98 4.62 -29.12
CA LYS A 91 10.42 4.87 -29.27
C LYS A 91 10.75 6.35 -29.12
N GLU A 92 9.94 7.22 -29.73
CA GLU A 92 10.09 8.67 -29.57
C GLU A 92 9.90 9.12 -28.12
N LEU A 93 8.83 8.66 -27.44
CA LEU A 93 8.54 9.01 -26.05
C LEU A 93 9.64 8.57 -25.09
N THR A 94 10.30 7.45 -25.36
CA THR A 94 11.35 6.87 -24.51
C THR A 94 12.76 7.29 -24.93
N ALA A 95 12.90 8.11 -25.96
CA ALA A 95 14.18 8.58 -26.46
C ALA A 95 14.87 9.54 -25.49
N PRO A 96 16.23 9.65 -25.54
CA PRO A 96 16.94 10.66 -24.78
C PRO A 96 16.42 12.07 -25.04
N GLY A 97 16.30 12.89 -24.01
CA GLY A 97 15.76 14.25 -24.08
C GLY A 97 14.24 14.36 -23.93
N GLN A 98 13.54 13.23 -23.77
CA GLN A 98 12.07 13.20 -23.58
C GLN A 98 11.67 12.88 -22.13
N GLU A 99 12.56 13.03 -21.17
CA GLU A 99 12.33 12.62 -19.78
C GLU A 99 11.10 13.29 -19.16
N GLN A 100 10.90 14.58 -19.44
CA GLN A 100 9.75 15.32 -18.92
C GLN A 100 8.43 14.83 -19.55
N ALA A 101 8.40 14.66 -20.87
CA ALA A 101 7.23 14.14 -21.59
C ALA A 101 6.88 12.71 -21.12
N LEU A 102 7.89 11.87 -20.90
CA LEU A 102 7.73 10.52 -20.39
C LEU A 102 7.16 10.51 -18.98
N LYS A 103 7.68 11.36 -18.10
CA LYS A 103 7.21 11.52 -16.72
C LYS A 103 5.73 11.93 -16.68
N GLU A 104 5.36 12.89 -17.51
CA GLU A 104 3.97 13.36 -17.62
C GLU A 104 3.05 12.27 -18.17
N TYR A 105 3.51 11.50 -19.15
CA TYR A 105 2.75 10.37 -19.69
C TYR A 105 2.50 9.28 -18.64
N ILE A 106 3.53 8.87 -17.92
CA ILE A 106 3.45 7.81 -16.90
C ILE A 106 2.52 8.19 -15.75
N ALA A 107 2.45 9.48 -15.42
CA ALA A 107 1.69 9.94 -14.26
C ALA A 107 0.19 9.63 -14.38
N GLY A 108 -0.31 8.77 -13.51
CA GLY A 108 -1.73 8.41 -13.43
C GLY A 108 -2.24 7.46 -14.52
N ARG A 109 -1.37 6.92 -15.36
CA ARG A 109 -1.72 5.93 -16.39
C ARG A 109 -1.29 4.52 -15.98
N ASP A 110 -2.04 3.53 -16.43
CA ASP A 110 -1.78 2.10 -16.26
C ASP A 110 -1.60 1.37 -17.59
N LEU A 111 -1.52 0.04 -17.57
CA LEU A 111 -1.35 -0.76 -18.79
C LEU A 111 -2.52 -0.65 -19.75
N VAL A 112 -3.74 -0.47 -19.27
CA VAL A 112 -4.91 -0.27 -20.15
C VAL A 112 -4.72 1.00 -20.98
N ASP A 113 -4.29 2.08 -20.35
CA ASP A 113 -3.98 3.34 -21.04
C ASP A 113 -2.88 3.17 -22.07
N LEU A 114 -1.83 2.43 -21.73
CA LEU A 114 -0.71 2.17 -22.63
C LEU A 114 -1.17 1.40 -23.89
N ILE A 115 -1.91 0.33 -23.68
CA ILE A 115 -2.40 -0.51 -24.79
C ILE A 115 -3.35 0.26 -25.70
N ARG A 116 -4.31 0.98 -25.14
CA ARG A 116 -5.25 1.80 -25.91
C ARG A 116 -4.58 2.98 -26.60
N GLY A 117 -3.70 3.68 -25.89
CA GLY A 117 -3.07 4.91 -26.40
C GLY A 117 -2.10 4.68 -27.54
N PHE A 118 -1.46 3.53 -27.60
CA PHE A 118 -0.48 3.19 -28.64
C PHE A 118 -0.96 2.08 -29.60
N ASP A 119 -2.26 1.77 -29.59
CA ASP A 119 -2.87 0.75 -30.47
C ASP A 119 -2.16 -0.62 -30.41
N LEU A 120 -1.89 -1.09 -29.19
CA LEU A 120 -1.16 -2.33 -28.97
C LEU A 120 -2.05 -3.57 -28.88
N LYS A 121 -3.35 -3.44 -29.20
CA LYS A 121 -4.27 -4.58 -29.24
C LYS A 121 -3.77 -5.63 -30.25
N GLY A 122 -3.75 -6.88 -29.82
CA GLY A 122 -3.30 -8.00 -30.62
C GLY A 122 -1.84 -8.39 -30.42
N VAL A 123 -1.06 -7.64 -29.63
CA VAL A 123 0.27 -8.12 -29.21
C VAL A 123 0.07 -9.36 -28.32
N PRO A 124 0.73 -10.51 -28.62
CA PRO A 124 0.48 -11.74 -27.89
C PRO A 124 0.79 -11.62 -26.39
N ALA A 125 -0.10 -12.13 -25.55
CA ALA A 125 0.10 -12.11 -24.09
C ALA A 125 1.38 -12.83 -23.66
N LYS A 126 1.72 -13.96 -24.30
CA LYS A 126 2.94 -14.72 -23.99
C LYS A 126 4.23 -13.93 -24.17
N THR A 127 4.26 -12.95 -25.06
CA THR A 127 5.42 -12.09 -25.29
C THR A 127 5.36 -10.78 -24.52
N PHE A 128 4.18 -10.26 -24.23
CA PHE A 128 3.98 -9.00 -23.50
C PHE A 128 4.12 -9.18 -21.98
N VAL A 129 3.40 -10.14 -21.43
CA VAL A 129 3.30 -10.35 -19.98
C VAL A 129 4.66 -10.58 -19.31
N PRO A 130 5.62 -11.32 -19.90
CA PRO A 130 6.95 -11.46 -19.28
C PRO A 130 7.74 -10.16 -19.12
N LEU A 131 7.37 -9.08 -19.78
CA LEU A 131 7.98 -7.76 -19.60
C LEU A 131 7.55 -7.10 -18.29
N LEU A 132 6.42 -7.51 -17.72
CA LEU A 132 5.88 -6.95 -16.50
C LEU A 132 6.69 -7.40 -15.28
N ARG A 133 6.89 -6.50 -14.34
CA ARG A 133 7.48 -6.90 -13.06
C ARG A 133 6.46 -7.65 -12.20
N LYS A 134 6.98 -8.39 -11.22
CA LYS A 134 6.15 -9.03 -10.22
C LYS A 134 5.36 -8.00 -9.42
N LEU A 135 4.10 -8.30 -9.10
CA LEU A 135 3.27 -7.49 -8.21
C LEU A 135 3.93 -7.42 -6.83
N PRO A 136 4.35 -6.23 -6.36
CA PRO A 136 5.03 -6.11 -5.09
C PRO A 136 4.05 -6.17 -3.92
N PRO A 137 4.48 -6.67 -2.75
CA PRO A 137 3.72 -6.51 -1.53
C PRO A 137 3.69 -5.04 -1.10
N ARG A 138 2.72 -4.68 -0.27
CA ARG A 138 2.63 -3.37 0.35
C ARG A 138 2.96 -3.46 1.83
N LEU A 139 3.86 -2.60 2.29
CA LEU A 139 4.23 -2.50 3.71
C LEU A 139 3.35 -1.47 4.43
N TYR A 140 2.90 -1.84 5.61
CA TYR A 140 2.19 -0.96 6.54
C TYR A 140 2.85 -1.01 7.90
N SER A 141 3.12 0.13 8.51
CA SER A 141 3.61 0.17 9.88
C SER A 141 2.58 -0.45 10.82
N ILE A 142 3.02 -1.36 11.69
CA ILE A 142 2.13 -2.02 12.63
C ILE A 142 1.69 -1.03 13.71
N ALA A 143 0.38 -0.96 13.96
CA ALA A 143 -0.25 0.00 14.85
C ALA A 143 -0.53 -0.57 16.24
N SER A 144 -0.03 -1.74 16.57
CA SER A 144 -0.27 -2.44 17.82
C SER A 144 1.01 -2.96 18.47
N SER A 145 0.91 -3.24 19.76
CA SER A 145 1.94 -3.96 20.54
C SER A 145 1.50 -5.41 20.76
N LEU A 146 2.40 -6.38 20.55
CA LEU A 146 2.13 -7.78 20.89
C LEU A 146 1.87 -8.00 22.38
N LYS A 147 2.42 -7.14 23.24
CA LYS A 147 2.18 -7.22 24.68
C LYS A 147 0.76 -6.80 25.04
N ALA A 148 0.22 -5.80 24.36
CA ALA A 148 -1.17 -5.37 24.52
C ALA A 148 -2.17 -6.30 23.83
N HIS A 149 -1.79 -6.81 22.66
CA HIS A 149 -2.64 -7.67 21.80
C HIS A 149 -1.86 -8.91 21.38
N PRO A 150 -1.74 -9.93 22.24
CA PRO A 150 -1.05 -11.17 21.91
C PRO A 150 -1.64 -11.82 20.63
N ASP A 151 -0.78 -12.30 19.76
CA ASP A 151 -1.17 -12.95 18.50
C ASP A 151 -1.99 -12.09 17.54
N GLU A 152 -1.88 -10.76 17.63
CA GLU A 152 -2.54 -9.84 16.73
C GLU A 152 -1.57 -8.80 16.14
N ALA A 153 -1.83 -8.39 14.90
CA ALA A 153 -1.23 -7.22 14.29
C ALA A 153 -2.32 -6.28 13.80
N HIS A 154 -2.31 -5.03 14.26
CA HIS A 154 -3.26 -4.01 13.85
C HIS A 154 -2.63 -3.09 12.80
N LEU A 155 -3.40 -2.72 11.78
CA LEU A 155 -2.97 -1.83 10.71
C LEU A 155 -3.93 -0.66 10.55
N THR A 156 -3.39 0.45 10.08
CA THR A 156 -4.15 1.66 9.73
C THR A 156 -3.98 1.91 8.24
N ILE A 157 -5.02 1.64 7.46
CA ILE A 157 -4.94 1.65 6.01
C ILE A 157 -5.91 2.67 5.43
N ARG A 158 -5.37 3.68 4.75
CA ARG A 158 -6.17 4.64 3.99
C ARG A 158 -6.46 4.09 2.61
N LYS A 159 -7.74 3.97 2.27
CA LYS A 159 -8.19 3.56 0.96
C LYS A 159 -7.82 4.62 -0.06
N VAL A 160 -7.09 4.23 -1.09
CA VAL A 160 -6.65 5.12 -2.17
C VAL A 160 -7.57 4.96 -3.36
N VAL A 161 -8.29 6.02 -3.70
CA VAL A 161 -9.13 6.13 -4.90
C VAL A 161 -8.98 7.53 -5.46
N TYR A 162 -8.73 7.66 -6.75
CA TYR A 162 -8.59 8.96 -7.41
C TYR A 162 -8.96 8.88 -8.88
N GLU A 163 -9.25 10.04 -9.48
CA GLU A 163 -9.53 10.14 -10.90
C GLU A 163 -8.28 10.57 -11.67
N ALA A 164 -7.99 9.90 -12.77
CA ALA A 164 -6.91 10.28 -13.67
C ALA A 164 -7.23 9.83 -15.11
N HIS A 165 -7.04 10.73 -16.06
CA HIS A 165 -7.24 10.45 -17.49
C HIS A 165 -8.60 9.81 -17.82
N GLY A 166 -9.67 10.33 -17.19
CA GLY A 166 -11.04 9.90 -17.44
C GLY A 166 -11.45 8.55 -16.84
N ARG A 167 -10.60 7.97 -15.97
CA ARG A 167 -10.89 6.69 -15.30
C ARG A 167 -10.65 6.79 -13.79
N THR A 168 -11.47 6.08 -13.02
CA THR A 168 -11.23 5.91 -11.59
C THR A 168 -10.06 4.95 -11.37
N ARG A 169 -9.12 5.37 -10.53
CA ARG A 169 -7.94 4.59 -10.15
C ARG A 169 -8.05 4.13 -8.71
N PHE A 170 -7.60 2.92 -8.47
CA PHE A 170 -7.69 2.28 -7.16
C PHE A 170 -6.30 1.85 -6.69
N GLY A 171 -5.93 2.22 -5.46
CA GLY A 171 -4.75 1.66 -4.82
C GLY A 171 -4.89 0.15 -4.68
N VAL A 172 -3.95 -0.62 -5.21
CA VAL A 172 -4.07 -2.09 -5.31
C VAL A 172 -4.31 -2.73 -3.96
N CYS A 173 -3.41 -2.53 -3.01
CA CYS A 173 -3.50 -3.17 -1.70
C CYS A 173 -4.57 -2.53 -0.81
N SER A 174 -4.65 -1.20 -0.77
CA SER A 174 -5.59 -0.50 0.10
C SER A 174 -7.05 -0.82 -0.23
N THR A 175 -7.41 -0.92 -1.52
CA THR A 175 -8.76 -1.30 -1.92
C THR A 175 -9.00 -2.81 -1.82
N TYR A 176 -7.98 -3.63 -2.04
CA TYR A 176 -8.04 -5.07 -1.79
C TYR A 176 -8.45 -5.35 -0.34
N VAL A 177 -7.76 -4.73 0.61
CA VAL A 177 -8.07 -4.89 2.03
C VAL A 177 -9.42 -4.30 2.40
N ALA A 178 -9.73 -3.08 1.92
CA ALA A 178 -10.96 -2.39 2.30
C ALA A 178 -12.24 -3.00 1.71
N GLU A 179 -12.16 -3.60 0.54
CA GLU A 179 -13.34 -4.04 -0.23
C GLU A 179 -13.46 -5.56 -0.38
N ARG A 180 -12.35 -6.30 -0.33
CA ARG A 180 -12.34 -7.74 -0.65
C ARG A 180 -11.83 -8.64 0.46
N ALA A 181 -11.14 -8.10 1.47
CA ALA A 181 -10.74 -8.83 2.66
C ALA A 181 -11.87 -8.75 3.71
N GLU A 182 -12.69 -9.78 3.78
CA GLU A 182 -13.78 -9.88 4.74
C GLU A 182 -13.29 -10.48 6.07
N PRO A 183 -13.96 -10.17 7.20
CA PRO A 183 -13.67 -10.83 8.47
C PRO A 183 -13.69 -12.36 8.34
N GLY A 184 -12.64 -13.00 8.84
CA GLY A 184 -12.46 -14.46 8.73
C GLY A 184 -11.71 -14.92 7.48
N SER A 185 -11.42 -14.03 6.52
CA SER A 185 -10.58 -14.37 5.38
C SER A 185 -9.10 -14.39 5.74
N GLU A 186 -8.31 -15.17 5.00
CA GLU A 186 -6.87 -15.24 5.17
C GLU A 186 -6.16 -14.29 4.20
N LEU A 187 -5.12 -13.62 4.69
CA LEU A 187 -4.26 -12.75 3.89
C LEU A 187 -2.82 -13.27 3.94
N PRO A 188 -2.12 -13.39 2.80
CA PRO A 188 -0.70 -13.69 2.79
C PRO A 188 0.08 -12.46 3.25
N VAL A 189 0.82 -12.63 4.35
CA VAL A 189 1.55 -11.55 5.02
C VAL A 189 2.95 -11.97 5.42
N PHE A 190 3.81 -11.01 5.69
CA PHE A 190 5.10 -11.20 6.32
C PHE A 190 5.45 -10.00 7.21
N VAL A 191 6.38 -10.20 8.14
CA VAL A 191 6.89 -9.12 9.00
C VAL A 191 8.18 -8.56 8.41
N GLN A 192 8.24 -7.25 8.27
CA GLN A 192 9.45 -6.52 7.91
C GLN A 192 9.99 -5.84 9.17
N HIS A 193 11.07 -6.39 9.71
CA HIS A 193 11.74 -5.81 10.87
C HIS A 193 12.46 -4.50 10.50
N ASN A 194 12.42 -3.53 11.41
CA ASN A 194 13.10 -2.24 11.23
C ASN A 194 13.88 -1.87 12.50
N GLU A 195 15.16 -2.19 12.49
CA GLU A 195 16.06 -1.92 13.62
C GLU A 195 16.32 -0.43 13.86
N ASN A 196 16.05 0.42 12.87
CA ASN A 196 16.29 1.86 12.95
C ASN A 196 15.08 2.65 13.46
N PHE A 197 13.96 1.98 13.71
CA PHE A 197 12.73 2.63 14.18
C PHE A 197 12.14 1.86 15.34
N LYS A 198 12.68 2.11 16.54
CA LYS A 198 12.30 1.42 17.78
C LYS A 198 12.12 2.41 18.92
N LEU A 199 11.35 2.00 19.92
CA LEU A 199 11.36 2.68 21.20
C LEU A 199 12.77 2.66 21.80
N PRO A 200 13.16 3.71 22.57
CA PRO A 200 14.41 3.71 23.31
C PRO A 200 14.48 2.50 24.27
N ALA A 201 15.68 1.95 24.43
CA ALA A 201 15.91 0.83 25.35
C ALA A 201 15.62 1.22 26.81
N GLU A 202 15.97 2.45 27.22
CA GLU A 202 15.69 2.95 28.55
C GLU A 202 14.24 3.43 28.65
N PRO A 203 13.42 2.87 29.57
CA PRO A 203 11.99 3.14 29.64
C PRO A 203 11.62 4.56 30.07
N ASP A 204 12.54 5.29 30.69
CA ASP A 204 12.35 6.68 31.13
C ASP A 204 12.78 7.73 30.09
N THR A 205 13.30 7.30 28.96
CA THR A 205 13.68 8.23 27.88
C THR A 205 12.46 8.92 27.29
N PRO A 206 12.44 10.27 27.25
CA PRO A 206 11.35 10.98 26.60
C PRO A 206 11.38 10.80 25.09
N ILE A 207 10.19 10.74 24.47
CA ILE A 207 10.03 10.63 23.02
C ILE A 207 9.11 11.72 22.47
N ILE A 208 9.44 12.18 21.27
CA ILE A 208 8.58 13.03 20.45
C ILE A 208 8.17 12.24 19.22
N MET A 209 6.86 12.15 18.99
CA MET A 209 6.24 11.40 17.90
C MET A 209 5.55 12.37 16.95
N ILE A 210 5.90 12.36 15.68
CA ILE A 210 5.33 13.24 14.67
C ILE A 210 4.73 12.35 13.57
N GLY A 211 3.40 12.21 13.56
CA GLY A 211 2.72 11.27 12.66
C GLY A 211 1.44 11.83 12.07
N PRO A 212 1.51 12.55 10.92
CA PRO A 212 0.31 13.01 10.26
C PRO A 212 -0.42 11.87 9.54
N GLY A 213 -1.76 11.92 9.57
CA GLY A 213 -2.60 10.94 8.90
C GLY A 213 -2.32 9.50 9.37
N THR A 214 -2.24 8.57 8.45
CA THR A 214 -1.90 7.16 8.77
C THR A 214 -0.47 6.97 9.27
N GLY A 215 0.39 7.98 9.16
CA GLY A 215 1.71 8.00 9.75
C GLY A 215 1.71 7.92 11.29
N VAL A 216 0.54 8.11 11.92
CA VAL A 216 0.38 7.93 13.36
C VAL A 216 0.38 6.46 13.81
N ALA A 217 0.17 5.53 12.89
CA ALA A 217 0.04 4.10 13.20
C ALA A 217 1.13 3.53 14.12
N PRO A 218 2.44 3.70 13.82
CA PRO A 218 3.48 3.14 14.68
C PRO A 218 3.49 3.77 16.08
N PHE A 219 3.04 5.00 16.23
CA PHE A 219 2.99 5.67 17.52
C PHE A 219 1.87 5.15 18.41
N ARG A 220 0.79 4.63 17.82
CA ARG A 220 -0.19 3.85 18.59
C ARG A 220 0.47 2.60 19.19
N ALA A 221 1.26 1.89 18.41
CA ALA A 221 2.02 0.74 18.90
C ALA A 221 3.01 1.13 20.03
N PHE A 222 3.70 2.25 19.90
CA PHE A 222 4.63 2.74 20.91
C PHE A 222 3.94 3.04 22.24
N LEU A 223 2.77 3.67 22.20
CA LEU A 223 2.03 3.98 23.41
C LEU A 223 1.41 2.73 24.05
N GLU A 224 0.88 1.81 23.26
CA GLU A 224 0.44 0.51 23.78
C GLU A 224 1.58 -0.25 24.46
N GLU A 225 2.76 -0.29 23.86
CA GLU A 225 3.94 -0.93 24.44
C GLU A 225 4.35 -0.26 25.77
N ARG A 226 4.39 1.07 25.81
CA ARG A 226 4.72 1.82 27.02
C ARG A 226 3.69 1.63 28.14
N GLU A 227 2.42 1.58 27.79
CA GLU A 227 1.36 1.28 28.75
C GLU A 227 1.55 -0.10 29.38
N GLU A 228 1.77 -1.13 28.56
CA GLU A 228 1.94 -2.50 29.03
C GLU A 228 3.22 -2.72 29.84
N THR A 229 4.29 -2.04 29.47
CA THR A 229 5.57 -2.16 30.19
C THR A 229 5.68 -1.24 31.39
N GLY A 230 4.74 -0.31 31.58
CA GLY A 230 4.81 0.69 32.64
C GLY A 230 5.94 1.69 32.46
N ALA A 231 6.40 1.94 31.24
CA ALA A 231 7.47 2.88 30.96
C ALA A 231 7.10 4.30 31.39
N SER A 232 8.03 4.97 32.13
CA SER A 232 7.80 6.27 32.77
C SER A 232 8.18 7.47 31.91
N GLY A 233 8.84 7.25 30.78
CA GLY A 233 9.30 8.32 29.89
C GLY A 233 8.16 9.19 29.35
N LYS A 234 8.41 10.49 29.28
CA LYS A 234 7.44 11.44 28.71
C LYS A 234 7.24 11.18 27.22
N SER A 235 6.01 11.30 26.76
CA SER A 235 5.62 11.06 25.36
C SER A 235 4.83 12.25 24.82
N TRP A 236 5.29 12.84 23.73
CA TRP A 236 4.65 13.97 23.09
C TRP A 236 4.30 13.63 21.66
N LEU A 237 3.00 13.66 21.31
CA LEU A 237 2.49 13.35 19.99
C LEU A 237 2.06 14.62 19.26
N PHE A 238 2.56 14.78 18.02
CA PHE A 238 2.05 15.72 17.03
C PHE A 238 1.26 14.96 15.99
N TYR A 239 -0.04 15.26 15.88
CA TYR A 239 -0.94 14.67 14.91
C TYR A 239 -1.51 15.74 13.98
N GLY A 240 -1.70 15.39 12.74
CA GLY A 240 -2.34 16.27 11.75
C GLY A 240 -3.10 15.49 10.72
N ASP A 241 -4.17 16.08 10.18
CA ASP A 241 -4.90 15.59 9.04
C ASP A 241 -5.68 16.74 8.39
N GLN A 242 -6.66 16.44 7.53
CA GLN A 242 -7.42 17.48 6.83
C GLN A 242 -8.53 18.06 7.69
N HIS A 243 -9.39 17.22 8.29
CA HIS A 243 -10.56 17.64 9.04
C HIS A 243 -10.64 17.00 10.42
N PHE A 244 -10.92 17.78 11.44
CA PHE A 244 -11.09 17.31 12.81
C PHE A 244 -12.22 16.27 12.95
N LEU A 245 -13.38 16.55 12.38
CA LEU A 245 -14.57 15.71 12.57
C LEU A 245 -14.50 14.36 11.86
N THR A 246 -13.77 14.27 10.76
CA THR A 246 -13.77 13.06 9.92
C THR A 246 -12.44 12.32 9.90
N ASP A 247 -11.34 12.99 10.26
CA ASP A 247 -10.00 12.48 10.01
C ASP A 247 -9.15 12.31 11.29
N PHE A 248 -9.74 12.51 12.47
CA PHE A 248 -9.00 12.35 13.73
C PHE A 248 -8.90 10.87 14.13
N LEU A 249 -7.88 10.20 13.59
CA LEU A 249 -7.66 8.77 13.81
C LEU A 249 -7.32 8.47 15.27
N TYR A 250 -7.99 7.47 15.86
CA TYR A 250 -7.77 6.98 17.22
C TYR A 250 -7.96 8.04 18.33
N GLN A 251 -8.77 9.06 18.07
CA GLN A 251 -8.99 10.20 18.99
C GLN A 251 -9.30 9.76 20.41
N ILE A 252 -10.21 8.81 20.60
CA ILE A 252 -10.63 8.32 21.92
C ILE A 252 -9.48 7.66 22.65
N GLU A 253 -8.64 6.91 21.96
CA GLU A 253 -7.47 6.25 22.55
C GLU A 253 -6.43 7.27 23.00
N TRP A 254 -6.15 8.31 22.20
CA TRP A 254 -5.24 9.38 22.60
C TRP A 254 -5.75 10.13 23.84
N GLN A 255 -7.04 10.41 23.90
CA GLN A 255 -7.66 11.07 25.06
C GLN A 255 -7.55 10.21 26.31
N ARG A 256 -7.75 8.90 26.20
CA ARG A 256 -7.57 7.97 27.31
C ARG A 256 -6.12 7.97 27.80
N TRP A 257 -5.15 7.88 26.92
CA TRP A 257 -3.74 7.90 27.30
C TRP A 257 -3.28 9.24 27.88
N LEU A 258 -3.82 10.35 27.44
CA LEU A 258 -3.61 11.66 28.06
C LEU A 258 -4.15 11.68 29.50
N LYS A 259 -5.36 11.18 29.70
CA LYS A 259 -5.99 11.10 31.02
C LYS A 259 -5.21 10.19 31.98
N ASP A 260 -4.75 9.05 31.48
CA ASP A 260 -4.06 8.05 32.28
C ASP A 260 -2.55 8.34 32.46
N GLY A 261 -2.03 9.36 31.79
CA GLY A 261 -0.63 9.80 31.91
C GLY A 261 0.37 9.01 31.05
N VAL A 262 -0.06 8.08 30.22
CA VAL A 262 0.80 7.35 29.25
C VAL A 262 1.29 8.32 28.16
N LEU A 263 0.40 9.15 27.64
CA LEU A 263 0.71 10.26 26.74
C LEU A 263 0.80 11.56 27.56
N THR A 264 1.94 12.24 27.50
CA THR A 264 2.19 13.42 28.29
C THR A 264 1.55 14.67 27.68
N ARG A 265 1.65 14.78 26.35
CA ARG A 265 1.15 15.94 25.59
C ARG A 265 0.80 15.53 24.16
N MET A 266 -0.25 16.15 23.63
CA MET A 266 -0.65 16.00 22.26
C MET A 266 -1.00 17.36 21.65
N ASP A 267 -0.43 17.66 20.50
CA ASP A 267 -0.77 18.84 19.69
C ASP A 267 -1.31 18.36 18.35
N VAL A 268 -2.36 19.00 17.87
CA VAL A 268 -3.06 18.63 16.64
C VAL A 268 -3.18 19.82 15.68
N ALA A 269 -3.18 19.52 14.38
CA ALA A 269 -3.42 20.52 13.34
C ALA A 269 -4.29 19.90 12.22
N PHE A 270 -5.34 20.62 11.82
CA PHE A 270 -6.25 20.19 10.76
C PHE A 270 -6.22 21.20 9.63
N SER A 271 -5.53 20.88 8.55
CA SER A 271 -5.13 21.79 7.48
C SER A 271 -6.29 22.39 6.66
N ARG A 272 -7.48 21.84 6.75
CA ARG A 272 -8.66 22.32 6.04
C ARG A 272 -9.75 22.89 6.94
N ASP A 273 -9.50 22.94 8.24
CA ASP A 273 -10.40 23.53 9.23
C ASP A 273 -9.89 24.90 9.73
N GLN A 274 -8.72 25.31 9.24
CA GLN A 274 -8.09 26.60 9.58
C GLN A 274 -7.99 27.44 8.31
N GLU A 275 -8.23 28.76 8.45
CA GLU A 275 -8.02 29.76 7.39
C GLU A 275 -6.54 30.12 7.24
#